data_e6a994e9fbca86eed51bfe1c2202f995
#
_entry.id   e6a994e9fbca86eed51bfe1c2202f995
#
_cell.length_a   1.000
_cell.length_b   1.000
_cell.length_c   1.000
_cell.angle_alpha   90.00
_cell.angle_beta   90.00
_cell.angle_gamma   90.00
#
_symmetry.space_group_name_H-M   'P 1'
#
loop_
_entity.id
_entity.type
_entity.pdbx_description
1 polymer ?
#
loop_
_entity_poly.entity_id
_entity_poly.type
_entity_poly.pdbx_seq_one_letter_code
_entity_poly.pdbx_strand_id
1 'polypeptide(L)'
;MNKKKVAFICVHNSCRSQIAEALGKHLASDIFESYSAGTETKPQINQDAVRVMKEIYGIDMEANGQYSKLITDIPDVDIAISMGCNVGCPFIGRAFDDNWGIDDPTGKSDDDFKAVIQRIEENIFELKKRLSENK
;
A
#
# COMPACT_ATOMS: atom_id res chain seq x y z
N MET A 1 4.90 -23.77 0.66
CA MET A 1 3.51 -23.25 0.63
C MET A 1 3.51 -21.86 0.03
N ASN A 2 2.52 -21.60 -0.80
CA ASN A 2 2.42 -20.33 -1.47
C ASN A 2 1.88 -19.27 -0.53
N LYS A 3 2.56 -18.12 -0.50
CA LYS A 3 2.08 -16.96 0.26
C LYS A 3 0.86 -16.38 -0.45
N LYS A 4 -0.03 -15.76 0.31
CA LYS A 4 -1.12 -14.98 -0.26
C LYS A 4 -0.54 -13.74 -0.95
N LYS A 5 -1.15 -13.35 -2.07
CA LYS A 5 -0.81 -12.10 -2.76
C LYS A 5 -1.79 -11.02 -2.33
N VAL A 6 -1.29 -9.93 -1.79
CA VAL A 6 -2.10 -8.82 -1.28
C VAL A 6 -1.80 -7.58 -2.08
N ALA A 7 -2.83 -6.94 -2.62
CA ALA A 7 -2.68 -5.67 -3.33
C ALA A 7 -3.33 -4.54 -2.55
N PHE A 8 -2.56 -3.46 -2.38
CA PHE A 8 -3.04 -2.23 -1.76
C PHE A 8 -3.38 -1.26 -2.89
N ILE A 9 -4.62 -0.80 -2.93
CA ILE A 9 -5.17 -0.08 -4.07
C ILE A 9 -5.59 1.34 -3.68
N CYS A 10 -5.14 2.33 -4.46
CA CYS A 10 -5.70 3.68 -4.43
C CYS A 10 -5.77 4.17 -5.88
N VAL A 11 -6.36 5.36 -6.11
CA VAL A 11 -6.61 5.79 -7.48
C VAL A 11 -5.30 5.94 -8.27
N HIS A 12 -4.33 6.69 -7.75
CA HIS A 12 -3.11 7.02 -8.49
C HIS A 12 -1.90 6.13 -8.19
N ASN A 13 -1.99 5.28 -7.18
CA ASN A 13 -0.86 4.44 -6.76
C ASN A 13 0.43 5.26 -6.56
N SER A 14 0.32 6.39 -5.87
CA SER A 14 1.48 7.28 -5.70
C SER A 14 1.86 7.57 -4.26
N CYS A 15 0.97 7.36 -3.30
CA CYS A 15 1.25 7.68 -1.90
C CYS A 15 0.87 6.53 -0.97
N ARG A 16 -0.40 6.49 -0.52
CA ARG A 16 -0.85 5.52 0.51
C ARG A 16 -0.60 4.07 0.14
N SER A 17 -0.94 3.68 -1.07
CA SER A 17 -0.75 2.29 -1.50
C SER A 17 0.73 1.95 -1.66
N GLN A 18 1.57 2.90 -2.07
CA GLN A 18 3.02 2.67 -2.15
C GLN A 18 3.62 2.48 -0.76
N ILE A 19 3.18 3.27 0.21
CA ILE A 19 3.61 3.11 1.61
C ILE A 19 3.21 1.72 2.11
N ALA A 20 1.97 1.31 1.85
CA ALA A 20 1.49 0.00 2.28
C ALA A 20 2.27 -1.14 1.64
N GLU A 21 2.58 -1.04 0.35
CA GLU A 21 3.40 -2.04 -0.34
C GLU A 21 4.77 -2.14 0.32
N ALA A 22 5.43 -1.01 0.58
CA ALA A 22 6.76 -0.98 1.19
C ALA A 22 6.75 -1.59 2.58
N LEU A 23 5.77 -1.23 3.41
CA LEU A 23 5.66 -1.75 4.77
C LEU A 23 5.33 -3.24 4.77
N GLY A 24 4.48 -3.69 3.84
CA GLY A 24 4.19 -5.12 3.70
C GLY A 24 5.46 -5.91 3.38
N LYS A 25 6.28 -5.40 2.48
CA LYS A 25 7.56 -6.06 2.14
C LYS A 25 8.55 -6.03 3.29
N HIS A 26 8.56 -4.94 4.05
CA HIS A 26 9.50 -4.76 5.16
C HIS A 26 9.11 -5.58 6.40
N LEU A 27 7.82 -5.64 6.72
CA LEU A 27 7.33 -6.18 7.98
C LEU A 27 6.72 -7.58 7.86
N ALA A 28 6.26 -7.99 6.68
CA ALA A 28 5.43 -9.17 6.53
C ALA A 28 5.76 -10.01 5.30
N SER A 29 6.96 -9.87 4.74
CA SER A 29 7.36 -10.62 3.54
C SER A 29 7.38 -12.14 3.76
N ASP A 30 7.47 -12.57 5.01
CA ASP A 30 7.42 -13.99 5.37
C ASP A 30 5.98 -14.56 5.35
N ILE A 31 4.97 -13.69 5.35
CA ILE A 31 3.57 -14.11 5.43
C ILE A 31 2.82 -13.88 4.12
N PHE A 32 3.03 -12.74 3.45
CA PHE A 32 2.34 -12.47 2.19
C PHE A 32 3.24 -11.71 1.20
N GLU A 33 2.88 -11.80 -0.08
CA GLU A 33 3.54 -11.01 -1.12
C GLU A 33 2.77 -9.70 -1.25
N SER A 34 3.49 -8.58 -1.21
CA SER A 34 2.91 -7.25 -1.17
C SER A 34 2.98 -6.57 -2.54
N TYR A 35 1.85 -6.10 -3.02
CA TYR A 35 1.72 -5.37 -4.28
C TYR A 35 0.93 -4.10 -4.05
N SER A 36 1.03 -3.16 -4.96
CA SER A 36 0.15 -1.99 -4.99
C SER A 36 -0.16 -1.61 -6.43
N ALA A 37 -1.28 -0.96 -6.63
CA ALA A 37 -1.70 -0.54 -7.96
C ALA A 37 -2.79 0.51 -7.87
N GLY A 38 -3.12 1.11 -9.01
CA GLY A 38 -4.20 2.06 -9.11
C GLY A 38 -4.94 1.92 -10.43
N THR A 39 -5.97 2.73 -10.60
CA THR A 39 -6.71 2.81 -11.87
C THR A 39 -6.11 3.85 -12.80
N GLU A 40 -5.29 4.74 -12.25
CA GLU A 40 -4.52 5.75 -12.99
C GLU A 40 -3.09 5.74 -12.46
N THR A 41 -2.16 6.26 -13.25
CA THR A 41 -0.77 6.36 -12.81
C THR A 41 -0.33 7.81 -12.74
N LYS A 42 0.75 8.04 -11.98
CA LYS A 42 1.47 9.30 -11.97
C LYS A 42 2.91 9.05 -12.40
N PRO A 43 3.61 10.09 -12.92
CA PRO A 43 5.00 9.91 -13.36
C PRO A 43 5.95 9.46 -12.25
N GLN A 44 5.63 9.79 -10.99
CA GLN A 44 6.48 9.48 -9.85
C GLN A 44 5.64 9.12 -8.64
N ILE A 45 6.24 8.36 -7.72
CA ILE A 45 5.71 8.19 -6.37
C ILE A 45 5.75 9.56 -5.70
N ASN A 46 4.81 9.83 -4.78
CA ASN A 46 4.81 11.05 -3.99
C ASN A 46 6.17 11.21 -3.30
N GLN A 47 6.88 12.30 -3.59
CA GLN A 47 8.26 12.48 -3.13
C GLN A 47 8.35 12.73 -1.62
N ASP A 48 7.32 13.28 -1.01
CA ASP A 48 7.27 13.41 0.45
C ASP A 48 7.15 12.04 1.10
N ALA A 49 6.37 11.14 0.51
CA ALA A 49 6.26 9.76 1.00
C ALA A 49 7.61 9.05 0.90
N VAL A 50 8.32 9.21 -0.22
CA VAL A 50 9.66 8.61 -0.41
C VAL A 50 10.60 9.11 0.67
N ARG A 51 10.63 10.42 0.91
CA ARG A 51 11.52 11.04 1.87
C ARG A 51 11.22 10.59 3.31
N VAL A 52 9.96 10.63 3.70
CA VAL A 52 9.57 10.29 5.08
C VAL A 52 9.79 8.80 5.36
N MET A 53 9.48 7.93 4.41
CA MET A 53 9.75 6.50 4.57
C MET A 53 11.24 6.21 4.74
N LYS A 54 12.08 6.93 4.01
CA LYS A 54 13.53 6.78 4.15
C LYS A 54 14.01 7.25 5.52
N GLU A 55 13.44 8.36 6.04
CA GLU A 55 13.80 8.88 7.36
C GLU A 55 13.41 7.95 8.50
N ILE A 56 12.21 7.35 8.43
CA ILE A 56 11.68 6.53 9.53
C ILE A 56 12.22 5.11 9.49
N TYR A 57 12.24 4.49 8.31
CA TYR A 57 12.54 3.06 8.17
C TYR A 57 13.84 2.79 7.44
N GLY A 58 14.46 3.81 6.84
CA GLY A 58 15.60 3.60 5.95
C GLY A 58 15.20 2.95 4.63
N ILE A 59 13.93 2.96 4.28
CA ILE A 59 13.42 2.36 3.04
C ILE A 59 13.40 3.40 1.94
N ASP A 60 14.16 3.14 0.87
CA ASP A 60 14.08 3.96 -0.35
C ASP A 60 13.21 3.23 -1.35
N MET A 61 11.94 3.64 -1.43
CA MET A 61 10.96 2.97 -2.29
C MET A 61 11.36 2.99 -3.75
N GLU A 62 11.94 4.08 -4.22
CA GLU A 62 12.37 4.20 -5.62
C GLU A 62 13.58 3.32 -5.92
N ALA A 63 14.55 3.30 -5.03
CA ALA A 63 15.74 2.43 -5.18
C ALA A 63 15.35 0.95 -5.17
N ASN A 64 14.27 0.61 -4.46
CA ASN A 64 13.76 -0.76 -4.40
C ASN A 64 12.91 -1.14 -5.61
N GLY A 65 12.76 -0.22 -6.56
CA GLY A 65 12.06 -0.50 -7.81
C GLY A 65 10.57 -0.23 -7.78
N GLN A 66 10.05 0.42 -6.74
CA GLN A 66 8.64 0.76 -6.69
C GLN A 66 8.34 1.91 -7.66
N TYR A 67 7.17 1.86 -8.27
CA TYR A 67 6.71 2.88 -9.20
C TYR A 67 5.19 2.87 -9.27
N SER A 68 4.60 3.97 -9.74
CA SER A 68 3.15 4.08 -9.93
C SER A 68 2.72 3.20 -11.09
N LYS A 69 1.76 2.30 -10.86
CA LYS A 69 1.38 1.30 -11.85
C LYS A 69 -0.11 1.00 -11.82
N LEU A 70 -0.58 0.42 -12.90
CA LEU A 70 -1.98 0.04 -13.05
C LEU A 70 -2.24 -1.36 -12.49
N ILE A 71 -3.52 -1.59 -12.15
CA ILE A 71 -3.97 -2.91 -11.68
C ILE A 71 -3.62 -4.00 -12.68
N THR A 72 -3.65 -3.69 -13.98
CA THR A 72 -3.32 -4.63 -15.05
C THR A 72 -1.82 -4.98 -15.08
N ASP A 73 -0.98 -4.23 -14.39
CA ASP A 73 0.46 -4.45 -14.36
C ASP A 73 0.91 -5.39 -13.24
N ILE A 74 0.01 -5.77 -12.34
CA ILE A 74 0.33 -6.70 -11.25
C ILE A 74 -0.36 -8.05 -11.50
N PRO A 75 0.13 -9.13 -10.89
CA PRO A 75 -0.54 -10.43 -11.04
C PRO A 75 -1.89 -10.45 -10.33
N ASP A 76 -2.69 -11.46 -10.61
CA ASP A 76 -3.93 -11.69 -9.87
C ASP A 76 -3.61 -11.85 -8.39
N VAL A 77 -4.38 -11.19 -7.54
CA VAL A 77 -4.13 -11.22 -6.11
C VAL A 77 -5.23 -11.96 -5.37
N ASP A 78 -4.87 -12.49 -4.21
CA ASP A 78 -5.83 -13.20 -3.35
C ASP A 78 -6.65 -12.21 -2.53
N ILE A 79 -6.06 -11.09 -2.15
CA ILE A 79 -6.67 -10.08 -1.30
C ILE A 79 -6.45 -8.69 -1.92
N ALA A 80 -7.52 -7.92 -2.06
CA ALA A 80 -7.46 -6.54 -2.55
C ALA A 80 -7.97 -5.60 -1.46
N ILE A 81 -7.13 -4.66 -1.05
CA ILE A 81 -7.45 -3.71 0.03
C ILE A 81 -7.45 -2.29 -0.52
N SER A 82 -8.57 -1.58 -0.33
CA SER A 82 -8.65 -0.16 -0.65
C SER A 82 -8.03 0.65 0.47
N MET A 83 -7.24 1.66 0.12
CA MET A 83 -6.64 2.55 1.11
C MET A 83 -7.60 3.66 1.55
N GLY A 84 -8.72 3.79 0.87
CA GLY A 84 -9.74 4.80 1.17
C GLY A 84 -10.11 5.58 -0.07
N CYS A 85 -11.38 5.92 -0.21
CA CYS A 85 -11.90 6.63 -1.36
C CYS A 85 -12.88 7.71 -0.90
N ASN A 86 -12.65 8.95 -1.35
CA ASN A 86 -13.53 10.05 -0.98
C ASN A 86 -14.78 10.13 -1.85
N VAL A 87 -14.73 9.59 -3.06
CA VAL A 87 -15.81 9.66 -4.04
C VAL A 87 -16.17 8.28 -4.59
N GLY A 88 -16.06 7.27 -3.77
CA GLY A 88 -16.26 5.89 -4.19
C GLY A 88 -14.96 5.22 -4.59
N CYS A 89 -14.89 3.93 -4.38
CA CYS A 89 -13.69 3.17 -4.69
C CYS A 89 -13.60 2.89 -6.19
N PRO A 90 -12.37 2.87 -6.75
CA PRO A 90 -12.22 2.54 -8.17
C PRO A 90 -12.67 1.10 -8.45
N PHE A 91 -13.17 0.89 -9.66
CA PHE A 91 -13.53 -0.45 -10.09
C PHE A 91 -12.27 -1.19 -10.54
N ILE A 92 -12.03 -2.35 -9.95
CA ILE A 92 -10.82 -3.13 -10.21
C ILE A 92 -11.13 -4.52 -10.81
N GLY A 93 -12.37 -4.74 -11.26
CA GLY A 93 -12.78 -6.02 -11.81
C GLY A 93 -13.20 -7.05 -10.77
N ARG A 94 -13.17 -6.68 -9.50
CA ARG A 94 -13.59 -7.52 -8.39
C ARG A 94 -13.94 -6.65 -7.18
N ALA A 95 -14.61 -7.22 -6.19
CA ALA A 95 -14.87 -6.52 -4.94
C ALA A 95 -13.58 -6.40 -4.10
N PHE A 96 -13.49 -5.34 -3.31
CA PHE A 96 -12.44 -5.22 -2.31
C PHE A 96 -12.74 -6.12 -1.12
N ASP A 97 -11.70 -6.74 -0.57
CA ASP A 97 -11.82 -7.56 0.63
C ASP A 97 -11.86 -6.70 1.90
N ASP A 98 -11.26 -5.50 1.84
CA ASP A 98 -11.25 -4.57 2.96
C ASP A 98 -11.05 -3.14 2.45
N ASN A 99 -11.42 -2.19 3.28
CA ASN A 99 -11.19 -0.76 3.03
C ASN A 99 -10.62 -0.17 4.32
N TRP A 100 -9.36 0.26 4.27
CA TRP A 100 -8.67 0.75 5.46
C TRP A 100 -9.01 2.19 5.82
N GLY A 101 -9.60 2.96 4.89
CA GLY A 101 -10.04 4.32 5.17
C GLY A 101 -8.92 5.24 5.64
N ILE A 102 -7.76 5.16 5.01
CA ILE A 102 -6.59 5.96 5.38
C ILE A 102 -6.71 7.35 4.76
N ASP A 103 -6.51 8.40 5.56
CA ASP A 103 -6.49 9.77 5.07
C ASP A 103 -5.33 9.97 4.08
N ASP A 104 -5.56 10.79 3.05
CA ASP A 104 -4.53 11.10 2.06
C ASP A 104 -3.67 12.27 2.58
N PRO A 105 -2.38 12.05 2.87
CA PRO A 105 -1.51 13.11 3.38
C PRO A 105 -0.88 13.99 2.30
N THR A 106 -1.21 13.77 1.04
CA THR A 106 -0.62 14.53 -0.08
C THR A 106 -0.80 16.03 0.13
N GLY A 107 0.31 16.77 0.08
CA GLY A 107 0.31 18.22 0.28
C GLY A 107 0.24 18.65 1.73
N LYS A 108 0.25 17.73 2.69
CA LYS A 108 0.19 18.01 4.12
C LYS A 108 1.57 17.95 4.75
N SER A 109 1.64 18.15 6.07
CA SER A 109 2.90 18.19 6.81
C SER A 109 3.53 16.81 6.99
N ASP A 110 4.80 16.79 7.38
CA ASP A 110 5.50 15.56 7.70
C ASP A 110 4.82 14.82 8.86
N ASP A 111 4.27 15.54 9.83
CA ASP A 111 3.56 14.92 10.94
C ASP A 111 2.31 14.18 10.45
N ASP A 112 1.62 14.73 9.45
CA ASP A 112 0.48 14.05 8.83
C ASP A 112 0.92 12.79 8.09
N PHE A 113 2.06 12.83 7.39
CA PHE A 113 2.63 11.64 6.76
C PHE A 113 3.00 10.58 7.80
N LYS A 114 3.62 10.99 8.90
CA LYS A 114 4.00 10.05 9.96
C LYS A 114 2.79 9.39 10.60
N ALA A 115 1.71 10.14 10.82
CA ALA A 115 0.47 9.59 11.36
C ALA A 115 -0.15 8.56 10.40
N VAL A 116 -0.17 8.86 9.11
CA VAL A 116 -0.67 7.94 8.09
C VAL A 116 0.19 6.68 8.02
N ILE A 117 1.50 6.83 8.03
CA ILE A 117 2.44 5.70 7.99
C ILE A 117 2.23 4.80 9.20
N GLN A 118 2.09 5.38 10.39
CA GLN A 118 1.84 4.61 11.61
C GLN A 118 0.54 3.83 11.52
N ARG A 119 -0.52 4.45 11.00
CA ARG A 119 -1.80 3.78 10.82
C ARG A 119 -1.70 2.60 9.87
N ILE A 120 -0.99 2.78 8.76
CA ILE A 120 -0.76 1.71 7.79
C ILE A 120 0.05 0.58 8.44
N GLU A 121 1.09 0.93 9.19
CA GLU A 121 1.92 -0.06 9.90
C GLU A 121 1.08 -0.93 10.84
N GLU A 122 0.21 -0.31 11.62
CA GLU A 122 -0.68 -1.04 12.55
C GLU A 122 -1.58 -2.01 11.77
N ASN A 123 -2.14 -1.55 10.65
CA ASN A 123 -3.00 -2.37 9.82
C ASN A 123 -2.23 -3.52 9.15
N ILE A 124 -0.98 -3.30 8.76
CA ILE A 124 -0.11 -4.35 8.22
C ILE A 124 0.13 -5.45 9.26
N PHE A 125 0.41 -5.05 10.50
CA PHE A 125 0.61 -6.04 11.57
C PHE A 125 -0.65 -6.85 11.86
N GLU A 126 -1.82 -6.22 11.83
CA GLU A 126 -3.08 -6.94 12.01
C GLU A 126 -3.34 -7.91 10.85
N LEU A 127 -3.08 -7.48 9.63
CA LEU A 127 -3.23 -8.34 8.45
C LEU A 127 -2.27 -9.53 8.54
N LYS A 128 -1.02 -9.27 8.90
CA LYS A 128 -0.01 -10.31 9.09
C LYS A 128 -0.49 -11.35 10.11
N LYS A 129 -1.02 -10.89 11.23
CA LYS A 129 -1.54 -11.76 12.28
C LYS A 129 -2.69 -12.63 11.77
N ARG A 130 -3.67 -12.01 11.09
CA ARG A 130 -4.81 -12.75 10.55
C ARG A 130 -4.39 -13.83 9.56
N LEU A 131 -3.47 -13.50 8.66
CA LEU A 131 -3.02 -14.46 7.66
C LEU A 131 -2.16 -15.57 8.27
N SER A 132 -1.43 -15.27 9.33
CA SER A 132 -0.67 -16.28 10.06
C SER A 132 -1.57 -17.28 10.77
N GLU A 133 -2.68 -16.81 11.33
CA GLU A 133 -3.63 -17.65 12.07
C GLU A 133 -4.47 -18.55 11.16
N ASN A 134 -4.64 -18.17 9.90
CA ASN A 134 -5.50 -18.87 8.94
C ASN A 134 -4.74 -19.87 8.05
N LYS A 135 -3.62 -20.34 8.50
CA LYS A 135 -2.86 -21.36 7.77
C LYS A 135 -3.48 -22.73 7.88
#